data_197f3a193a67aa41f6a34708dcf3d778
#
_entry.id   197f3a193a67aa41f6a34708dcf3d778
#
_cell.length_a   1.000
_cell.length_b   1.000
_cell.length_c   1.000
_cell.angle_alpha   90.00
_cell.angle_beta   90.00
_cell.angle_gamma   90.00
#
_symmetry.space_group_name_H-M   'P 1'
#
loop_
_entity.id
_entity.type
_entity.pdbx_description
1 polymer ?
#
loop_
_entity_poly.entity_id
_entity_poly.type
_entity_poly.pdbx_seq_one_letter_code
_entity_poly.pdbx_strand_id
1 'polypeptide(L)'
;MAEPTSDDALTRQLLDGIRAWVEIESHTADVAGVNRCMDACEAGWRSIGAEVKRIPGTPLAGVAGGGDHLLIDAPWNRAGANEPGVLILCHLDTVHPKGTIKDLPFRIAGDRAYGPGIYDMKGGAYLAFAAVRAIAGSGTATPLPVRLLYVADEEIGSPSSRALIEQEGARAKYALVVEPARDGGKVVTARKGVGRFVLTAHGRPAHAGAKHELGRSALVEIARQIVAIEGMTDYQRGLTFNFGQIKGGTADNVVPALCEATLDMRVTSMADGDEMVAKILGLKSYDPDVALVITGGLNRPPYEMTKRGAALFEHARKIAAPIGIDLVGMATGGGSDGNFIADKVATLDGLGVDGDGAHTMDEYLLISSLVPRLKLLQSMLVSLR
;
A
#
# COMPACT_ATOMS: atom_id res chain seq x y z
N MET A 1 42.20 5.76 -8.59
CA MET A 1 40.74 5.71 -8.34
C MET A 1 40.16 6.89 -9.09
N ALA A 2 39.17 6.67 -9.97
CA ALA A 2 38.48 7.76 -10.64
C ALA A 2 37.77 8.64 -9.60
N GLU A 3 37.76 9.96 -9.79
CA GLU A 3 36.93 10.83 -8.95
C GLU A 3 35.45 10.44 -9.07
N PRO A 4 34.71 10.40 -7.94
CA PRO A 4 33.31 10.02 -7.99
C PRO A 4 32.53 11.02 -8.85
N THR A 5 31.70 10.49 -9.75
CA THR A 5 30.78 11.33 -10.55
C THR A 5 29.76 12.03 -9.65
N SER A 6 29.10 13.07 -10.16
CA SER A 6 28.01 13.75 -9.43
C SER A 6 26.90 12.78 -9.06
N ASP A 7 26.61 11.80 -9.92
CA ASP A 7 25.56 10.78 -9.69
C ASP A 7 26.01 9.76 -8.62
N ASP A 8 27.30 9.44 -8.48
CA ASP A 8 27.82 8.58 -7.40
C ASP A 8 27.69 9.25 -6.02
N ALA A 9 27.95 10.56 -5.94
CA ALA A 9 27.77 11.30 -4.71
C ALA A 9 26.28 11.40 -4.33
N LEU A 10 25.42 11.65 -5.31
CA LEU A 10 23.97 11.69 -5.12
C LEU A 10 23.43 10.32 -4.70
N THR A 11 23.88 9.24 -5.33
CA THR A 11 23.50 7.85 -4.97
C THR A 11 23.83 7.56 -3.50
N ARG A 12 25.04 7.91 -3.04
CA ARG A 12 25.41 7.75 -1.63
C ARG A 12 24.52 8.55 -0.70
N GLN A 13 24.25 9.81 -1.02
CA GLN A 13 23.35 10.66 -0.24
C GLN A 13 21.94 10.06 -0.13
N LEU A 14 21.40 9.50 -1.21
CA LEU A 14 20.09 8.84 -1.22
C LEU A 14 20.10 7.59 -0.35
N LEU A 15 21.13 6.75 -0.50
CA LEU A 15 21.28 5.53 0.30
C LEU A 15 21.39 5.82 1.80
N ASP A 16 22.18 6.81 2.19
CA ASP A 16 22.34 7.19 3.60
C ASP A 16 21.00 7.67 4.19
N GLY A 17 20.23 8.43 3.43
CA GLY A 17 18.92 8.88 3.87
C GLY A 17 17.87 7.77 3.93
N ILE A 18 17.83 6.89 2.94
CA ILE A 18 16.95 5.70 2.94
C ILE A 18 17.32 4.79 4.12
N ARG A 19 18.61 4.55 4.34
CA ARG A 19 19.13 3.78 5.48
C ARG A 19 18.59 4.32 6.80
N ALA A 20 18.67 5.63 7.02
CA ALA A 20 18.21 6.25 8.25
C ALA A 20 16.72 5.99 8.54
N TRP A 21 15.87 5.89 7.50
CA TRP A 21 14.45 5.58 7.66
C TRP A 21 14.21 4.06 7.79
N VAL A 22 14.97 3.22 7.09
CA VAL A 22 14.88 1.77 7.15
C VAL A 22 15.28 1.22 8.52
N GLU A 23 16.32 1.81 9.15
CA GLU A 23 16.79 1.43 10.47
C GLU A 23 15.79 1.76 11.60
N ILE A 24 14.74 2.53 11.32
CA ILE A 24 13.60 2.73 12.22
C ILE A 24 12.52 1.71 11.87
N GLU A 25 12.38 0.66 12.67
CA GLU A 25 11.33 -0.32 12.48
C GLU A 25 9.95 0.30 12.69
N SER A 26 9.03 0.09 11.75
CA SER A 26 7.71 0.72 11.70
C SER A 26 6.61 -0.27 11.30
N HIS A 27 6.57 -1.45 11.92
CA HIS A 27 5.46 -2.38 11.73
C HIS A 27 4.13 -1.70 12.09
N THR A 28 3.10 -1.85 11.24
CA THR A 28 1.80 -1.14 11.41
C THR A 28 1.22 -1.28 12.81
N ALA A 29 1.38 -2.43 13.46
CA ALA A 29 0.91 -2.68 14.83
C ALA A 29 1.81 -2.07 15.93
N ASP A 30 3.05 -1.67 15.63
CA ASP A 30 3.93 -0.94 16.55
C ASP A 30 3.76 0.58 16.39
N VAL A 31 2.69 1.13 16.93
CA VAL A 31 2.36 2.57 16.86
C VAL A 31 3.56 3.44 17.23
N ALA A 32 4.31 3.05 18.26
CA ALA A 32 5.50 3.81 18.69
C ALA A 32 6.62 3.75 17.64
N GLY A 33 6.79 2.62 16.96
CA GLY A 33 7.75 2.46 15.87
C GLY A 33 7.37 3.30 14.66
N VAL A 34 6.12 3.22 14.22
CA VAL A 34 5.60 4.06 13.14
C VAL A 34 5.76 5.54 13.46
N ASN A 35 5.38 5.96 14.66
CA ASN A 35 5.50 7.38 15.06
C ASN A 35 6.96 7.85 15.11
N ARG A 36 7.94 7.02 15.51
CA ARG A 36 9.37 7.38 15.38
C ARG A 36 9.80 7.59 13.93
N CYS A 37 9.28 6.77 13.00
CA CYS A 37 9.54 6.97 11.57
C CYS A 37 8.91 8.27 11.06
N MET A 38 7.68 8.57 11.49
CA MET A 38 7.02 9.85 11.20
C MET A 38 7.79 11.04 11.79
N ASP A 39 8.36 10.93 13.01
CA ASP A 39 9.20 11.98 13.61
C ASP A 39 10.44 12.30 12.76
N ALA A 40 11.12 11.27 12.25
CA ALA A 40 12.26 11.44 11.35
C ALA A 40 11.85 12.07 10.00
N CYS A 41 10.73 11.66 9.44
CA CYS A 41 10.16 12.23 8.24
C CYS A 41 9.79 13.71 8.46
N GLU A 42 9.04 14.03 9.50
CA GLU A 42 8.63 15.40 9.87
C GLU A 42 9.83 16.31 10.04
N ALA A 43 10.87 15.87 10.78
CA ALA A 43 12.09 16.63 10.98
C ALA A 43 12.79 16.95 9.65
N GLY A 44 12.85 15.97 8.73
CA GLY A 44 13.38 16.18 7.38
C GLY A 44 12.61 17.28 6.62
N TRP A 45 11.29 17.21 6.59
CA TRP A 45 10.46 18.20 5.89
C TRP A 45 10.56 19.59 6.49
N ARG A 46 10.52 19.72 7.82
CA ARG A 46 10.68 21.00 8.50
C ARG A 46 12.06 21.62 8.25
N SER A 47 13.10 20.80 8.09
CA SER A 47 14.46 21.30 7.81
C SER A 47 14.61 22.03 6.47
N ILE A 48 13.70 21.79 5.52
CA ILE A 48 13.67 22.47 4.22
C ILE A 48 12.58 23.54 4.15
N GLY A 49 11.95 23.88 5.28
CA GLY A 49 10.95 24.94 5.38
C GLY A 49 9.54 24.53 4.93
N ALA A 50 9.23 23.24 4.78
CA ALA A 50 7.88 22.78 4.48
C ALA A 50 6.94 22.96 5.68
N GLU A 51 5.67 23.23 5.41
CA GLU A 51 4.61 23.18 6.41
C GLU A 51 4.20 21.74 6.63
N VAL A 52 4.25 21.28 7.88
CA VAL A 52 3.91 19.91 8.26
C VAL A 52 2.77 19.91 9.24
N LYS A 53 1.67 19.27 8.85
CA LYS A 53 0.53 19.00 9.72
C LYS A 53 0.55 17.53 10.12
N ARG A 54 0.75 17.29 11.42
CA ARG A 54 0.62 15.95 12.00
C ARG A 54 -0.84 15.68 12.34
N ILE A 55 -1.34 14.53 11.91
CA ILE A 55 -2.75 14.12 12.07
C ILE A 55 -2.72 12.82 12.88
N PRO A 56 -3.26 12.82 14.11
CA PRO A 56 -3.28 11.61 14.92
C PRO A 56 -4.03 10.47 14.22
N GLY A 57 -3.43 9.29 14.21
CA GLY A 57 -4.10 8.09 13.76
C GLY A 57 -5.24 7.69 14.70
N THR A 58 -6.28 7.09 14.16
CA THR A 58 -7.44 6.64 14.94
C THR A 58 -7.28 5.16 15.25
N PRO A 59 -7.13 4.77 16.52
CA PRO A 59 -7.19 3.37 16.91
C PRO A 59 -8.59 2.81 16.62
N LEU A 60 -8.65 1.69 15.91
CA LEU A 60 -9.89 1.00 15.59
C LEU A 60 -9.99 -0.30 16.39
N ALA A 61 -11.16 -0.58 16.97
CA ALA A 61 -11.37 -1.78 17.76
C ALA A 61 -11.12 -3.05 16.91
N GLY A 62 -10.22 -3.92 17.39
CA GLY A 62 -9.88 -5.17 16.71
C GLY A 62 -8.95 -5.01 15.49
N VAL A 63 -8.48 -3.80 15.19
CA VAL A 63 -7.54 -3.52 14.10
C VAL A 63 -6.22 -3.03 14.68
N ALA A 64 -5.11 -3.67 14.28
CA ALA A 64 -3.77 -3.18 14.62
C ALA A 64 -3.51 -1.83 13.93
N GLY A 65 -2.77 -0.91 14.59
CA GLY A 65 -2.41 0.39 14.03
C GLY A 65 -2.87 1.56 14.88
N GLY A 66 -2.94 2.73 14.26
CA GLY A 66 -3.24 4.01 14.93
C GLY A 66 -2.05 4.93 15.05
N GLY A 67 -0.98 4.70 14.27
CA GLY A 67 0.13 5.65 14.10
C GLY A 67 -0.34 6.93 13.42
N ASP A 68 0.38 8.03 13.66
CA ASP A 68 0.04 9.34 13.10
C ASP A 68 0.32 9.41 11.61
N HIS A 69 -0.40 10.29 10.92
CA HIS A 69 -0.19 10.63 9.50
C HIS A 69 0.46 12.02 9.39
N LEU A 70 1.17 12.27 8.29
CA LEU A 70 1.73 13.59 8.01
C LEU A 70 1.20 14.13 6.68
N LEU A 71 0.63 15.33 6.72
CA LEU A 71 0.31 16.10 5.52
C LEU A 71 1.33 17.23 5.39
N ILE A 72 1.99 17.27 4.23
CA ILE A 72 3.08 18.20 3.92
C ILE A 72 2.64 19.13 2.80
N ASP A 73 2.74 20.43 3.02
CA ASP A 73 2.58 21.45 2.00
C ASP A 73 3.97 22.00 1.61
N ALA A 74 4.32 21.90 0.34
CA ALA A 74 5.56 22.47 -0.18
C ALA A 74 5.42 24.00 -0.35
N PRO A 75 6.29 24.82 0.27
CA PRO A 75 6.07 26.25 0.37
C PRO A 75 6.49 27.07 -0.88
N TRP A 76 7.13 26.47 -1.87
CA TRP A 76 7.78 27.17 -3.00
C TRP A 76 7.09 26.96 -4.35
N ASN A 77 5.81 26.67 -4.37
CA ASN A 77 5.04 26.64 -5.61
C ASN A 77 4.63 28.07 -6.06
N ARG A 78 4.29 28.23 -7.36
CA ARG A 78 3.81 29.50 -7.92
C ARG A 78 2.30 29.64 -7.90
N ALA A 79 1.58 28.53 -7.82
CA ALA A 79 0.14 28.49 -7.75
C ALA A 79 -0.34 28.84 -6.34
N GLY A 80 -1.55 29.35 -6.22
CA GLY A 80 -2.17 29.59 -4.92
C GLY A 80 -2.41 28.28 -4.15
N ALA A 81 -2.28 28.31 -2.84
CA ALA A 81 -2.40 27.13 -1.98
C ALA A 81 -3.75 26.38 -2.09
N ASN A 82 -4.77 27.03 -2.63
CA ASN A 82 -6.12 26.46 -2.81
C ASN A 82 -6.37 25.91 -4.23
N GLU A 83 -5.42 26.02 -5.14
CA GLU A 83 -5.57 25.44 -6.48
C GLU A 83 -5.33 23.94 -6.47
N PRO A 84 -6.03 23.17 -7.34
CA PRO A 84 -5.77 21.75 -7.50
C PRO A 84 -4.33 21.49 -7.93
N GLY A 85 -3.60 20.70 -7.16
CA GLY A 85 -2.17 20.48 -7.33
C GLY A 85 -1.78 19.03 -7.58
N VAL A 86 -0.55 18.70 -7.23
CA VAL A 86 0.00 17.35 -7.25
C VAL A 86 -0.06 16.81 -5.82
N LEU A 87 -0.73 15.68 -5.64
CA LEU A 87 -0.70 14.89 -4.40
C LEU A 87 0.27 13.73 -4.58
N ILE A 88 1.24 13.59 -3.68
CA ILE A 88 2.11 12.42 -3.62
C ILE A 88 1.66 11.57 -2.42
N LEU A 89 1.36 10.29 -2.68
CA LEU A 89 0.96 9.33 -1.65
C LEU A 89 2.15 8.44 -1.28
N CYS A 90 2.37 8.32 0.03
CA CYS A 90 3.43 7.53 0.65
C CYS A 90 2.89 6.84 1.90
N HIS A 91 3.44 5.66 2.25
CA HIS A 91 3.29 5.10 3.58
C HIS A 91 4.64 4.85 4.25
N LEU A 92 4.66 4.83 5.58
CA LEU A 92 5.85 4.58 6.38
C LEU A 92 5.69 3.39 7.33
N ASP A 93 4.49 2.80 7.41
CA ASP A 93 4.31 1.51 8.04
C ASP A 93 4.83 0.37 7.15
N THR A 94 5.08 -0.78 7.74
CA THR A 94 5.58 -1.98 7.07
C THR A 94 4.94 -3.23 7.64
N VAL A 95 4.95 -4.32 6.88
CA VAL A 95 4.50 -5.65 7.34
C VAL A 95 5.52 -6.34 8.25
N HIS A 96 6.77 -5.88 8.29
CA HIS A 96 7.86 -6.54 9.01
C HIS A 96 7.69 -6.40 10.54
N PRO A 97 7.59 -7.51 11.28
CA PRO A 97 7.47 -7.46 12.74
C PRO A 97 8.67 -6.77 13.40
N LYS A 98 8.42 -6.19 14.56
CA LYS A 98 9.49 -5.57 15.37
C LYS A 98 10.58 -6.59 15.70
N GLY A 99 11.82 -6.22 15.45
CA GLY A 99 13.00 -7.04 15.62
C GLY A 99 13.53 -7.62 14.31
N THR A 100 12.79 -7.51 13.20
CA THR A 100 13.22 -7.98 11.87
C THR A 100 14.54 -7.40 11.42
N ILE A 101 14.86 -6.16 11.81
CA ILE A 101 16.14 -5.51 11.48
C ILE A 101 17.39 -6.29 11.96
N LYS A 102 17.25 -7.20 12.92
CA LYS A 102 18.33 -8.08 13.38
C LYS A 102 18.66 -9.16 12.36
N ASP A 103 17.66 -9.66 11.66
CA ASP A 103 17.76 -10.76 10.69
C ASP A 103 17.86 -10.24 9.26
N LEU A 104 17.28 -9.08 9.00
CA LEU A 104 17.34 -8.33 7.74
C LEU A 104 17.94 -6.92 7.98
N PRO A 105 19.22 -6.80 8.38
CA PRO A 105 19.86 -5.50 8.59
C PRO A 105 20.04 -4.76 7.27
N PHE A 106 20.11 -3.42 7.35
CA PHE A 106 20.52 -2.65 6.19
C PHE A 106 21.92 -3.10 5.73
N ARG A 107 22.01 -3.58 4.49
CA ARG A 107 23.27 -4.04 3.89
C ARG A 107 23.26 -3.81 2.39
N ILE A 108 24.45 -3.63 1.83
CA ILE A 108 24.64 -3.48 0.37
C ILE A 108 25.39 -4.72 -0.15
N ALA A 109 24.91 -5.28 -1.26
CA ALA A 109 25.57 -6.36 -1.97
C ALA A 109 25.41 -6.15 -3.49
N GLY A 110 26.49 -5.73 -4.15
CA GLY A 110 26.44 -5.33 -5.56
C GLY A 110 25.50 -4.15 -5.78
N ASP A 111 24.58 -4.30 -6.70
CA ASP A 111 23.56 -3.27 -7.01
C ASP A 111 22.32 -3.33 -6.09
N ARG A 112 22.35 -4.12 -5.01
CA ARG A 112 21.21 -4.29 -4.12
C ARG A 112 21.49 -3.71 -2.74
N ALA A 113 20.53 -2.92 -2.23
CA ALA A 113 20.45 -2.52 -0.84
C ALA A 113 19.26 -3.23 -0.19
N TYR A 114 19.49 -3.92 0.91
CA TYR A 114 18.51 -4.72 1.65
C TYR A 114 18.10 -4.03 2.93
N GLY A 115 16.90 -4.32 3.41
CA GLY A 115 16.39 -3.86 4.71
C GLY A 115 14.87 -3.93 4.78
N PRO A 116 14.26 -3.95 5.97
CA PRO A 116 12.81 -4.08 6.11
C PRO A 116 12.08 -2.81 5.65
N GLY A 117 11.15 -2.96 4.70
CA GLY A 117 10.41 -1.85 4.11
C GLY A 117 11.24 -0.96 3.19
N ILE A 118 12.45 -1.39 2.78
CA ILE A 118 13.33 -0.60 1.92
C ILE A 118 12.75 -0.43 0.50
N TYR A 119 12.06 -1.45 0.02
CA TYR A 119 11.39 -1.47 -1.27
C TYR A 119 9.94 -1.02 -1.11
N ASP A 120 9.22 -1.55 -0.11
CA ASP A 120 7.82 -1.28 0.16
C ASP A 120 7.63 -0.56 1.51
N MET A 121 7.51 0.81 1.59
CA MET A 121 7.86 1.69 0.46
C MET A 121 8.78 2.85 0.92
N LYS A 122 9.60 2.64 1.97
CA LYS A 122 10.48 3.70 2.53
C LYS A 122 11.44 4.27 1.51
N GLY A 123 11.94 3.45 0.57
CA GLY A 123 12.78 3.91 -0.53
C GLY A 123 12.07 4.93 -1.41
N GLY A 124 10.84 4.61 -1.86
CA GLY A 124 10.02 5.51 -2.66
C GLY A 124 9.61 6.77 -1.88
N ALA A 125 9.21 6.60 -0.63
CA ALA A 125 8.84 7.68 0.28
C ALA A 125 10.00 8.67 0.50
N TYR A 126 11.23 8.16 0.66
CA TYR A 126 12.43 9.00 0.76
C TYR A 126 12.79 9.66 -0.57
N LEU A 127 12.63 8.99 -1.72
CA LEU A 127 12.84 9.60 -3.04
C LEU A 127 11.90 10.80 -3.26
N ALA A 128 10.64 10.71 -2.84
CA ALA A 128 9.70 11.83 -2.92
C ALA A 128 10.20 13.04 -2.11
N PHE A 129 10.66 12.81 -0.87
CA PHE A 129 11.29 13.85 -0.06
C PHE A 129 12.55 14.44 -0.75
N ALA A 130 13.44 13.59 -1.24
CA ALA A 130 14.68 14.02 -1.89
C ALA A 130 14.43 14.81 -3.19
N ALA A 131 13.41 14.44 -3.96
CA ALA A 131 13.01 15.16 -5.17
C ALA A 131 12.56 16.58 -4.86
N VAL A 132 11.68 16.74 -3.89
CA VAL A 132 11.17 18.05 -3.46
C VAL A 132 12.29 18.88 -2.82
N ARG A 133 13.14 18.28 -1.98
CA ARG A 133 14.30 18.94 -1.38
C ARG A 133 15.25 19.52 -2.43
N ALA A 134 15.51 18.76 -3.50
CA ALA A 134 16.40 19.23 -4.56
C ALA A 134 15.76 20.36 -5.39
N ILE A 135 14.44 20.31 -5.65
CA ILE A 135 13.72 21.43 -6.30
C ILE A 135 13.79 22.68 -5.43
N ALA A 136 13.56 22.57 -4.13
CA ALA A 136 13.68 23.69 -3.19
C ALA A 136 15.10 24.29 -3.20
N GLY A 137 16.11 23.43 -3.09
CA GLY A 137 17.51 23.86 -3.09
C GLY A 137 17.99 24.52 -4.39
N SER A 138 17.36 24.19 -5.52
CA SER A 138 17.66 24.82 -6.82
C SER A 138 16.97 26.17 -7.03
N GLY A 139 16.04 26.56 -6.16
CA GLY A 139 15.20 27.74 -6.34
C GLY A 139 14.17 27.62 -7.47
N THR A 140 14.01 26.43 -8.05
CA THR A 140 12.99 26.15 -9.09
C THR A 140 11.60 26.06 -8.43
N ALA A 141 10.65 26.83 -8.95
CA ALA A 141 9.26 26.71 -8.49
C ALA A 141 8.52 25.62 -9.28
N THR A 142 7.65 24.87 -8.59
CA THR A 142 6.70 23.98 -9.26
C THR A 142 5.53 24.78 -9.83
N PRO A 143 5.01 24.42 -11.02
CA PRO A 143 3.87 25.12 -11.62
C PRO A 143 2.56 24.94 -10.85
N LEU A 144 2.41 23.80 -10.17
CA LEU A 144 1.27 23.43 -9.35
C LEU A 144 1.69 23.32 -7.88
N PRO A 145 0.77 23.53 -6.94
CA PRO A 145 0.98 23.17 -5.54
C PRO A 145 1.36 21.71 -5.40
N VAL A 146 2.29 21.40 -4.52
CA VAL A 146 2.72 20.02 -4.22
C VAL A 146 2.41 19.70 -2.78
N ARG A 147 1.64 18.64 -2.57
CA ARG A 147 1.35 18.05 -1.27
C ARG A 147 1.85 16.63 -1.21
N LEU A 148 2.27 16.23 -0.03
CA LEU A 148 2.60 14.83 0.24
C LEU A 148 1.80 14.37 1.45
N LEU A 149 1.26 13.16 1.35
CA LEU A 149 0.57 12.51 2.45
C LEU A 149 1.32 11.22 2.78
N TYR A 150 1.88 11.17 3.98
CA TYR A 150 2.48 9.96 4.55
C TYR A 150 1.50 9.33 5.50
N VAL A 151 1.08 8.10 5.23
CA VAL A 151 0.15 7.36 6.08
C VAL A 151 0.85 6.27 6.90
N ALA A 152 0.17 5.79 7.94
CA ALA A 152 0.71 4.89 8.95
C ALA A 152 0.00 3.52 8.97
N ASP A 153 -0.86 3.22 7.98
CA ASP A 153 -1.77 2.07 8.01
C ASP A 153 -2.11 1.50 6.62
N GLU A 154 -1.24 1.76 5.62
CA GLU A 154 -1.43 1.25 4.25
C GLU A 154 -1.48 -0.27 4.23
N GLU A 155 -0.57 -0.92 4.93
CA GLU A 155 -0.35 -2.37 4.94
C GLU A 155 -1.56 -3.17 5.49
N ILE A 156 -2.42 -2.50 6.23
CA ILE A 156 -3.66 -3.11 6.74
C ILE A 156 -4.91 -2.60 6.01
N GLY A 157 -4.74 -1.83 4.92
CA GLY A 157 -5.82 -1.35 4.05
C GLY A 157 -6.33 0.04 4.38
N SER A 158 -5.52 0.87 5.02
CA SER A 158 -5.75 2.31 5.27
C SER A 158 -7.02 2.62 6.07
N PRO A 159 -7.34 1.86 7.13
CA PRO A 159 -8.63 2.03 7.81
C PRO A 159 -8.78 3.38 8.50
N SER A 160 -7.70 4.03 8.96
CA SER A 160 -7.75 5.36 9.57
C SER A 160 -7.42 6.49 8.59
N SER A 161 -6.61 6.22 7.56
CA SER A 161 -6.15 7.23 6.59
C SER A 161 -7.05 7.38 5.37
N ARG A 162 -7.91 6.40 5.04
CA ARG A 162 -8.75 6.42 3.82
C ARG A 162 -9.50 7.72 3.61
N ALA A 163 -10.22 8.21 4.63
CA ALA A 163 -10.98 9.45 4.51
C ALA A 163 -10.09 10.66 4.22
N LEU A 164 -8.87 10.68 4.77
CA LEU A 164 -7.88 11.72 4.52
C LEU A 164 -7.33 11.63 3.09
N ILE A 165 -7.03 10.42 2.60
CA ILE A 165 -6.59 10.17 1.22
C ILE A 165 -7.66 10.65 0.23
N GLU A 166 -8.92 10.28 0.44
CA GLU A 166 -10.05 10.69 -0.39
C GLU A 166 -10.26 12.21 -0.36
N GLN A 167 -10.12 12.84 0.81
CA GLN A 167 -10.23 14.30 0.98
C GLN A 167 -9.13 15.06 0.23
N GLU A 168 -7.87 14.66 0.39
CA GLU A 168 -6.74 15.31 -0.29
C GLU A 168 -6.73 14.99 -1.79
N GLY A 169 -7.17 13.78 -2.18
CA GLY A 169 -7.40 13.40 -3.57
C GLY A 169 -8.42 14.31 -4.26
N ALA A 170 -9.53 14.63 -3.60
CA ALA A 170 -10.55 15.53 -4.16
C ALA A 170 -10.04 16.95 -4.46
N ARG A 171 -8.90 17.35 -3.87
CA ARG A 171 -8.23 18.64 -4.07
C ARG A 171 -7.06 18.55 -5.06
N ALA A 172 -6.76 17.34 -5.56
CA ALA A 172 -5.62 17.11 -6.44
C ALA A 172 -6.04 17.13 -7.92
N LYS A 173 -5.17 17.67 -8.77
CA LYS A 173 -5.24 17.53 -10.23
C LYS A 173 -4.57 16.24 -10.69
N TYR A 174 -3.48 15.89 -10.04
CA TYR A 174 -2.68 14.69 -10.28
C TYR A 174 -2.35 14.00 -8.98
N ALA A 175 -2.33 12.67 -8.99
CA ALA A 175 -1.83 11.85 -7.90
C ALA A 175 -0.64 11.01 -8.37
N LEU A 176 0.45 11.11 -7.64
CA LEU A 176 1.68 10.35 -7.85
C LEU A 176 1.85 9.41 -6.65
N VAL A 177 1.84 8.10 -6.90
CA VAL A 177 2.00 7.12 -5.82
C VAL A 177 3.40 6.53 -5.93
N VAL A 178 4.20 6.69 -4.87
CA VAL A 178 5.61 6.27 -4.89
C VAL A 178 5.80 4.86 -4.32
N GLU A 179 4.78 4.02 -4.51
CA GLU A 179 4.90 2.57 -4.37
C GLU A 179 6.04 2.03 -5.22
N PRO A 180 6.57 0.84 -4.91
CA PRO A 180 7.63 0.24 -5.69
C PRO A 180 7.30 0.12 -7.18
N ALA A 181 8.28 0.39 -8.03
CA ALA A 181 8.23 -0.01 -9.42
C ALA A 181 8.19 -1.54 -9.53
N ARG A 182 7.59 -2.05 -10.57
CA ARG A 182 7.38 -3.50 -10.73
C ARG A 182 8.19 -4.04 -11.91
N ASP A 183 8.56 -5.31 -11.85
CA ASP A 183 9.13 -6.10 -12.97
C ASP A 183 10.20 -5.36 -13.80
N GLY A 184 11.23 -4.83 -13.15
CA GLY A 184 12.34 -4.12 -13.82
C GLY A 184 11.98 -2.68 -14.17
N GLY A 185 11.32 -1.98 -13.28
CA GLY A 185 11.12 -0.54 -13.35
C GLY A 185 9.80 -0.08 -13.99
N LYS A 186 8.83 -0.99 -14.21
CA LYS A 186 7.51 -0.61 -14.74
C LYS A 186 6.71 0.18 -13.72
N VAL A 187 5.93 1.14 -14.19
CA VAL A 187 4.94 1.87 -13.40
C VAL A 187 3.59 1.18 -13.45
N VAL A 188 2.76 1.44 -12.45
CA VAL A 188 1.45 0.80 -12.33
C VAL A 188 0.37 1.76 -12.83
N THR A 189 -0.42 1.30 -13.79
CA THR A 189 -1.50 2.06 -14.44
C THR A 189 -2.89 1.51 -14.15
N ALA A 190 -2.95 0.31 -13.55
CA ALA A 190 -4.20 -0.32 -13.10
C ALA A 190 -3.91 -1.25 -11.91
N ARG A 191 -4.83 -1.33 -10.97
CA ARG A 191 -4.75 -2.22 -9.81
C ARG A 191 -6.06 -2.95 -9.60
N LYS A 192 -6.00 -4.22 -9.18
CA LYS A 192 -7.20 -4.91 -8.71
C LYS A 192 -7.75 -4.26 -7.45
N GLY A 193 -9.06 -4.36 -7.27
CA GLY A 193 -9.72 -4.09 -6.01
C GLY A 193 -9.48 -5.22 -5.01
N VAL A 194 -9.55 -4.88 -3.74
CA VAL A 194 -9.32 -5.78 -2.61
C VAL A 194 -10.57 -5.83 -1.74
N GLY A 195 -11.18 -7.00 -1.66
CA GLY A 195 -12.25 -7.27 -0.69
C GLY A 195 -11.71 -8.09 0.48
N ARG A 196 -12.14 -7.75 1.68
CA ARG A 196 -11.79 -8.50 2.90
C ARG A 196 -13.05 -8.87 3.65
N PHE A 197 -13.18 -10.15 4.01
CA PHE A 197 -14.34 -10.64 4.76
C PHE A 197 -13.91 -11.54 5.90
N VAL A 198 -14.73 -11.58 6.94
CA VAL A 198 -14.64 -12.53 8.04
C VAL A 198 -15.94 -13.33 8.06
N LEU A 199 -15.81 -14.66 7.99
CA LEU A 199 -16.91 -15.59 8.11
C LEU A 199 -16.82 -16.25 9.47
N THR A 200 -17.88 -16.13 10.29
CA THR A 200 -17.96 -16.73 11.61
C THR A 200 -19.18 -17.67 11.66
N ALA A 201 -18.96 -18.93 11.96
CA ALA A 201 -20.01 -19.90 12.17
C ALA A 201 -20.17 -20.21 13.68
N HIS A 202 -21.40 -20.18 14.15
CA HIS A 202 -21.78 -20.58 15.51
C HIS A 202 -22.63 -21.84 15.45
N GLY A 203 -22.06 -22.96 15.88
CA GLY A 203 -22.70 -24.26 15.95
C GLY A 203 -23.10 -24.62 17.40
N ARG A 204 -23.20 -25.92 17.64
CA ARG A 204 -23.54 -26.49 18.96
C ARG A 204 -22.55 -27.59 19.36
N PRO A 205 -21.88 -27.47 20.51
CA PRO A 205 -20.93 -28.49 20.95
C PRO A 205 -21.61 -29.75 21.37
N ALA A 206 -20.95 -30.90 21.20
CA ALA A 206 -21.36 -32.21 21.72
C ALA A 206 -20.13 -33.11 21.87
N HIS A 207 -20.24 -34.15 22.66
CA HIS A 207 -19.20 -35.19 22.75
C HIS A 207 -19.20 -36.03 21.45
N ALA A 208 -18.09 -35.99 20.72
CA ALA A 208 -18.01 -36.58 19.37
C ALA A 208 -18.30 -38.06 19.29
N GLY A 209 -18.01 -38.83 20.35
CA GLY A 209 -18.28 -40.28 20.39
C GLY A 209 -19.59 -40.69 21.06
N ALA A 210 -20.14 -39.85 21.96
CA ALA A 210 -21.30 -40.25 22.77
C ALA A 210 -22.63 -39.60 22.37
N LYS A 211 -22.57 -38.37 21.78
CA LYS A 211 -23.75 -37.57 21.44
C LYS A 211 -23.50 -36.74 20.18
N HIS A 212 -22.79 -37.31 19.20
CA HIS A 212 -22.40 -36.60 17.96
C HIS A 212 -23.62 -36.03 17.23
N GLU A 213 -24.74 -36.75 17.19
CA GLU A 213 -25.98 -36.35 16.50
C GLU A 213 -26.62 -35.07 17.06
N LEU A 214 -26.32 -34.75 18.33
CA LEU A 214 -26.80 -33.52 18.98
C LEU A 214 -25.92 -32.30 18.65
N GLY A 215 -24.69 -32.53 18.14
CA GLY A 215 -23.77 -31.50 17.75
C GLY A 215 -24.12 -30.83 16.42
N ARG A 216 -23.63 -29.59 16.22
CA ARG A 216 -23.65 -28.90 14.94
C ARG A 216 -22.27 -28.27 14.74
N SER A 217 -21.53 -28.75 13.76
CA SER A 217 -20.14 -28.39 13.58
C SER A 217 -19.98 -27.07 12.83
N ALA A 218 -19.54 -26.04 13.53
CA ALA A 218 -19.16 -24.77 12.94
C ALA A 218 -18.01 -24.91 11.94
N LEU A 219 -17.07 -25.84 12.19
CA LEU A 219 -15.94 -26.08 11.30
C LEU A 219 -16.38 -26.68 9.96
N VAL A 220 -17.32 -27.63 9.97
CA VAL A 220 -17.88 -28.22 8.73
C VAL A 220 -18.64 -27.16 7.93
N GLU A 221 -19.35 -26.27 8.61
CA GLU A 221 -20.03 -25.16 7.95
C GLU A 221 -19.02 -24.25 7.22
N ILE A 222 -17.98 -23.77 7.91
CA ILE A 222 -16.94 -22.92 7.30
C ILE A 222 -16.22 -23.66 6.17
N ALA A 223 -15.90 -24.95 6.34
CA ALA A 223 -15.25 -25.73 5.27
C ALA A 223 -16.10 -25.79 3.99
N ARG A 224 -17.42 -25.94 4.09
CA ARG A 224 -18.33 -25.89 2.94
C ARG A 224 -18.38 -24.52 2.29
N GLN A 225 -18.42 -23.45 3.09
CA GLN A 225 -18.38 -22.07 2.60
C GLN A 225 -17.06 -21.78 1.85
N ILE A 226 -15.91 -22.24 2.39
CA ILE A 226 -14.59 -22.11 1.75
C ILE A 226 -14.63 -22.73 0.34
N VAL A 227 -15.03 -24.00 0.25
CA VAL A 227 -15.08 -24.70 -1.04
C VAL A 227 -16.01 -23.99 -2.06
N ALA A 228 -17.17 -23.51 -1.58
CA ALA A 228 -18.12 -22.81 -2.42
C ALA A 228 -17.61 -21.46 -2.92
N ILE A 229 -16.96 -20.68 -2.05
CA ILE A 229 -16.45 -19.35 -2.38
C ILE A 229 -15.20 -19.44 -3.26
N GLU A 230 -14.22 -20.28 -2.92
CA GLU A 230 -13.02 -20.45 -3.76
C GLU A 230 -13.35 -21.01 -5.14
N GLY A 231 -14.40 -21.84 -5.24
CA GLY A 231 -14.96 -22.32 -6.51
C GLY A 231 -15.55 -21.23 -7.41
N MET A 232 -15.72 -19.99 -6.91
CA MET A 232 -16.10 -18.83 -7.71
C MET A 232 -14.93 -18.13 -8.38
N THR A 233 -13.68 -18.57 -8.15
CA THR A 233 -12.48 -18.01 -8.81
C THR A 233 -12.61 -18.13 -10.33
N ASP A 234 -12.42 -17.00 -11.01
CA ASP A 234 -12.47 -16.88 -12.47
C ASP A 234 -11.26 -16.05 -12.95
N TYR A 235 -10.23 -16.72 -13.39
CA TYR A 235 -9.01 -16.07 -13.89
C TYR A 235 -9.24 -15.26 -15.16
N GLN A 236 -10.27 -15.59 -15.97
CA GLN A 236 -10.58 -14.83 -17.18
C GLN A 236 -11.19 -13.47 -16.84
N ARG A 237 -12.05 -13.42 -15.82
CA ARG A 237 -12.58 -12.17 -15.26
C ARG A 237 -11.58 -11.49 -14.31
N GLY A 238 -10.47 -12.14 -13.97
CA GLY A 238 -9.50 -11.66 -12.99
C GLY A 238 -10.00 -11.71 -11.55
N LEU A 239 -11.05 -12.51 -11.27
CA LEU A 239 -11.60 -12.74 -9.94
C LEU A 239 -10.80 -13.82 -9.23
N THR A 240 -10.37 -13.55 -8.00
CA THR A 240 -9.73 -14.56 -7.15
C THR A 240 -10.22 -14.45 -5.72
N PHE A 241 -10.38 -15.62 -5.09
CA PHE A 241 -10.79 -15.77 -3.70
C PHE A 241 -9.76 -16.65 -3.00
N ASN A 242 -9.33 -16.24 -1.81
CA ASN A 242 -8.36 -16.98 -1.02
C ASN A 242 -8.68 -16.90 0.47
N PHE A 243 -8.82 -18.04 1.12
CA PHE A 243 -8.93 -18.13 2.57
C PHE A 243 -7.54 -18.31 3.17
N GLY A 244 -6.96 -17.23 3.67
CA GLY A 244 -5.62 -17.23 4.25
C GLY A 244 -5.54 -17.76 5.68
N GLN A 245 -6.65 -17.71 6.44
CA GLN A 245 -6.68 -18.13 7.84
C GLN A 245 -8.00 -18.80 8.19
N ILE A 246 -7.91 -19.83 9.04
CA ILE A 246 -9.06 -20.49 9.68
C ILE A 246 -8.71 -20.82 11.14
N LYS A 247 -9.65 -20.56 12.05
CA LYS A 247 -9.52 -20.87 13.48
C LYS A 247 -10.82 -21.47 14.00
N GLY A 248 -10.74 -22.61 14.67
CA GLY A 248 -11.95 -23.25 15.23
C GLY A 248 -11.66 -24.52 16.00
N GLY A 249 -12.64 -24.94 16.79
CA GLY A 249 -12.52 -26.11 17.65
C GLY A 249 -11.79 -25.88 18.98
N THR A 250 -11.95 -26.83 19.93
CA THR A 250 -11.33 -26.75 21.26
C THR A 250 -10.63 -28.06 21.65
N ALA A 251 -11.12 -29.21 21.18
CA ALA A 251 -10.55 -30.55 21.45
C ALA A 251 -11.03 -31.52 20.38
N ASP A 252 -10.25 -32.60 20.14
CA ASP A 252 -10.52 -33.59 19.09
C ASP A 252 -11.84 -34.38 19.33
N ASN A 253 -12.27 -34.52 20.56
CA ASN A 253 -13.47 -35.24 20.93
C ASN A 253 -14.70 -34.34 21.18
N VAL A 254 -14.64 -33.07 20.74
CA VAL A 254 -15.74 -32.10 20.86
C VAL A 254 -16.14 -31.59 19.48
N VAL A 255 -17.44 -31.66 19.15
CA VAL A 255 -17.98 -31.02 17.94
C VAL A 255 -17.75 -29.53 18.06
N PRO A 256 -17.05 -28.86 17.08
CA PRO A 256 -16.70 -27.44 17.17
C PRO A 256 -17.92 -26.52 17.19
N ALA A 257 -18.04 -25.73 18.27
CA ALA A 257 -19.12 -24.73 18.42
C ALA A 257 -18.84 -23.39 17.73
N LEU A 258 -17.56 -23.09 17.46
CA LEU A 258 -17.15 -21.82 16.83
C LEU A 258 -16.06 -22.11 15.81
N CYS A 259 -16.17 -21.46 14.65
CA CYS A 259 -15.14 -21.43 13.64
C CYS A 259 -15.18 -20.07 12.93
N GLU A 260 -14.00 -19.50 12.66
CA GLU A 260 -13.82 -18.24 11.95
C GLU A 260 -12.83 -18.43 10.81
N ALA A 261 -13.09 -17.82 9.66
CA ALA A 261 -12.17 -17.78 8.53
C ALA A 261 -12.12 -16.39 7.90
N THR A 262 -10.94 -16.00 7.40
CA THR A 262 -10.72 -14.74 6.73
C THR A 262 -10.52 -14.94 5.24
N LEU A 263 -11.24 -14.14 4.43
CA LEU A 263 -11.24 -14.17 2.98
C LEU A 263 -10.60 -12.91 2.41
N ASP A 264 -9.63 -13.09 1.51
CA ASP A 264 -9.14 -12.07 0.56
C ASP A 264 -9.81 -12.30 -0.79
N MET A 265 -10.42 -11.25 -1.34
CA MET A 265 -11.05 -11.22 -2.65
C MET A 265 -10.33 -10.20 -3.54
N ARG A 266 -10.03 -10.58 -4.79
CA ARG A 266 -9.48 -9.64 -5.78
C ARG A 266 -10.42 -9.53 -6.97
N VAL A 267 -10.66 -8.30 -7.43
CA VAL A 267 -11.57 -7.99 -8.53
C VAL A 267 -10.93 -6.97 -9.48
N THR A 268 -11.29 -7.02 -10.77
CA THR A 268 -10.75 -6.10 -11.78
C THR A 268 -11.68 -4.94 -12.08
N SER A 269 -12.99 -5.07 -11.81
CA SER A 269 -13.98 -4.02 -12.05
C SER A 269 -14.86 -3.76 -10.83
N MET A 270 -15.43 -2.57 -10.72
CA MET A 270 -16.40 -2.25 -9.66
C MET A 270 -17.67 -3.10 -9.78
N ALA A 271 -18.12 -3.40 -11.02
CA ALA A 271 -19.31 -4.24 -11.23
C ALA A 271 -19.10 -5.65 -10.66
N ASP A 272 -17.92 -6.26 -10.89
CA ASP A 272 -17.55 -7.54 -10.28
C ASP A 272 -17.45 -7.43 -8.76
N GLY A 273 -16.88 -6.32 -8.26
CA GLY A 273 -16.78 -6.06 -6.84
C GLY A 273 -18.14 -6.03 -6.15
N ASP A 274 -19.07 -5.25 -6.68
CA ASP A 274 -20.42 -5.11 -6.15
C ASP A 274 -21.21 -6.44 -6.21
N GLU A 275 -21.10 -7.15 -7.34
CA GLU A 275 -21.72 -8.48 -7.53
C GLU A 275 -21.21 -9.47 -6.47
N MET A 276 -19.88 -9.56 -6.31
CA MET A 276 -19.30 -10.55 -5.42
C MET A 276 -19.50 -10.18 -3.94
N VAL A 277 -19.44 -8.90 -3.57
CA VAL A 277 -19.78 -8.45 -2.22
C VAL A 277 -21.22 -8.84 -1.87
N ALA A 278 -22.18 -8.53 -2.73
CA ALA A 278 -23.57 -8.88 -2.52
C ALA A 278 -23.76 -10.41 -2.40
N LYS A 279 -23.08 -11.18 -3.26
CA LYS A 279 -23.15 -12.65 -3.26
C LYS A 279 -22.58 -13.24 -1.97
N ILE A 280 -21.41 -12.79 -1.52
CA ILE A 280 -20.75 -13.28 -0.30
C ILE A 280 -21.57 -12.93 0.94
N LEU A 281 -21.99 -11.67 1.09
CA LEU A 281 -22.81 -11.24 2.23
C LEU A 281 -24.21 -11.89 2.25
N GLY A 282 -24.70 -12.34 1.08
CA GLY A 282 -25.99 -13.03 0.94
C GLY A 282 -25.95 -14.52 1.22
N LEU A 283 -24.77 -15.12 1.44
CA LEU A 283 -24.65 -16.57 1.70
C LEU A 283 -25.45 -16.99 2.94
N LYS A 284 -25.97 -18.21 2.91
CA LYS A 284 -26.69 -18.82 4.02
C LYS A 284 -25.93 -20.04 4.49
N SER A 285 -26.14 -20.41 5.75
CA SER A 285 -25.60 -21.66 6.28
C SER A 285 -26.19 -22.87 5.55
N TYR A 286 -25.37 -23.88 5.34
CA TYR A 286 -25.78 -25.18 4.83
C TYR A 286 -26.57 -25.98 5.85
N ASP A 287 -26.22 -25.84 7.14
CA ASP A 287 -26.96 -26.40 8.25
C ASP A 287 -27.83 -25.30 8.87
N PRO A 288 -29.18 -25.41 8.87
CA PRO A 288 -30.07 -24.37 9.40
C PRO A 288 -29.93 -24.16 10.91
N ASP A 289 -29.33 -25.11 11.64
CA ASP A 289 -29.05 -25.01 13.07
C ASP A 289 -27.68 -24.35 13.37
N VAL A 290 -26.92 -23.95 12.35
CA VAL A 290 -25.68 -23.20 12.48
C VAL A 290 -25.91 -21.74 12.07
N ALA A 291 -25.62 -20.82 12.96
CA ALA A 291 -25.67 -19.39 12.62
C ALA A 291 -24.38 -18.98 11.87
N LEU A 292 -24.53 -18.49 10.65
CA LEU A 292 -23.43 -17.95 9.84
C LEU A 292 -23.51 -16.42 9.86
N VAL A 293 -22.42 -15.77 10.29
CA VAL A 293 -22.25 -14.31 10.27
C VAL A 293 -21.12 -13.98 9.31
N ILE A 294 -21.38 -13.12 8.34
CA ILE A 294 -20.37 -12.65 7.39
C ILE A 294 -20.28 -11.13 7.49
N THR A 295 -19.08 -10.63 7.74
CA THR A 295 -18.78 -9.19 7.79
C THR A 295 -17.66 -8.87 6.82
N GLY A 296 -17.59 -7.60 6.39
CA GLY A 296 -16.56 -7.14 5.45
C GLY A 296 -17.16 -6.52 4.20
N GLY A 297 -16.37 -6.46 3.14
CA GLY A 297 -16.74 -5.84 1.88
C GLY A 297 -15.52 -5.44 1.07
N LEU A 298 -15.74 -4.58 0.07
CA LEU A 298 -14.67 -4.02 -0.76
C LEU A 298 -13.91 -2.95 0.06
N ASN A 299 -12.67 -3.26 0.43
CA ASN A 299 -11.78 -2.33 1.13
C ASN A 299 -11.21 -1.30 0.15
N ARG A 300 -10.53 -1.76 -0.91
CA ARG A 300 -9.99 -0.91 -1.97
C ARG A 300 -10.76 -1.14 -3.27
N PRO A 301 -11.33 -0.10 -3.90
CA PRO A 301 -11.94 -0.25 -5.22
C PRO A 301 -10.87 -0.62 -6.25
N PRO A 302 -11.18 -1.39 -7.29
CA PRO A 302 -10.27 -1.54 -8.42
C PRO A 302 -10.13 -0.21 -9.16
N TYR A 303 -9.00 0.03 -9.82
CA TYR A 303 -8.91 1.09 -10.80
C TYR A 303 -8.26 0.62 -12.10
N GLU A 304 -8.81 1.07 -13.19
CA GLU A 304 -8.29 0.90 -14.54
C GLU A 304 -7.67 2.21 -15.02
N MET A 305 -6.85 2.12 -16.06
CA MET A 305 -6.26 3.31 -16.67
C MET A 305 -7.35 4.20 -17.29
N THR A 306 -7.69 5.29 -16.62
CA THR A 306 -8.62 6.29 -17.15
C THR A 306 -7.97 7.09 -18.31
N LYS A 307 -8.76 7.81 -19.12
CA LYS A 307 -8.21 8.71 -20.13
C LYS A 307 -7.25 9.75 -19.55
N ARG A 308 -7.54 10.25 -18.33
CA ARG A 308 -6.68 11.21 -17.61
C ARG A 308 -5.41 10.54 -17.11
N GLY A 309 -5.50 9.30 -16.60
CA GLY A 309 -4.35 8.49 -16.19
C GLY A 309 -3.44 8.17 -17.38
N ALA A 310 -4.02 7.82 -18.54
CA ALA A 310 -3.26 7.59 -19.78
C ALA A 310 -2.50 8.84 -20.24
N ALA A 311 -3.11 10.02 -20.16
CA ALA A 311 -2.44 11.28 -20.49
C ALA A 311 -1.29 11.58 -19.53
N LEU A 312 -1.45 11.32 -18.23
CA LEU A 312 -0.40 11.45 -17.22
C LEU A 312 0.75 10.47 -17.47
N PHE A 313 0.42 9.21 -17.77
CA PHE A 313 1.42 8.19 -18.13
C PHE A 313 2.23 8.57 -19.37
N GLU A 314 1.56 9.04 -20.44
CA GLU A 314 2.25 9.49 -21.65
C GLU A 314 3.13 10.73 -21.40
N HIS A 315 2.71 11.64 -20.53
CA HIS A 315 3.55 12.74 -20.07
C HIS A 315 4.79 12.23 -19.35
N ALA A 316 4.63 11.31 -18.39
CA ALA A 316 5.73 10.68 -17.66
C ALA A 316 6.69 9.95 -18.61
N ARG A 317 6.18 9.21 -19.60
CA ARG A 317 6.97 8.49 -20.60
C ARG A 317 7.85 9.42 -21.45
N LYS A 318 7.28 10.56 -21.87
CA LYS A 318 8.04 11.59 -22.62
C LYS A 318 9.17 12.21 -21.80
N ILE A 319 8.95 12.39 -20.50
CA ILE A 319 9.96 12.91 -19.56
C ILE A 319 11.02 11.85 -19.26
N ALA A 320 10.63 10.60 -19.16
CA ALA A 320 11.50 9.48 -18.82
C ALA A 320 12.54 9.19 -19.91
N ALA A 321 12.16 9.29 -21.18
CA ALA A 321 13.02 8.96 -22.33
C ALA A 321 14.36 9.74 -22.35
N PRO A 322 14.41 11.08 -22.15
CA PRO A 322 15.66 11.82 -22.12
C PRO A 322 16.58 11.48 -20.96
N ILE A 323 16.08 10.89 -19.88
CA ILE A 323 16.87 10.45 -18.73
C ILE A 323 17.22 8.95 -18.79
N GLY A 324 16.98 8.31 -19.94
CA GLY A 324 17.37 6.93 -20.21
C GLY A 324 16.42 5.87 -19.64
N ILE A 325 15.19 6.25 -19.26
CA ILE A 325 14.16 5.31 -18.78
C ILE A 325 13.18 5.01 -19.91
N ASP A 326 13.08 3.76 -20.32
CA ASP A 326 11.97 3.24 -21.12
C ASP A 326 10.79 2.93 -20.18
N LEU A 327 9.92 3.92 -19.96
CA LEU A 327 8.84 3.83 -18.99
C LEU A 327 7.69 2.99 -19.56
N VAL A 328 7.48 1.82 -18.99
CA VAL A 328 6.42 0.88 -19.35
C VAL A 328 5.35 0.86 -18.27
N GLY A 329 4.08 0.89 -18.65
CA GLY A 329 2.94 0.75 -17.75
C GLY A 329 2.49 -0.71 -17.65
N MET A 330 1.99 -1.11 -16.47
CA MET A 330 1.40 -2.42 -16.26
C MET A 330 0.20 -2.39 -15.31
N ALA A 331 -0.62 -3.45 -15.36
CA ALA A 331 -1.61 -3.73 -14.35
C ALA A 331 -1.04 -4.69 -13.29
N THR A 332 -1.46 -4.54 -12.02
CA THR A 332 -1.04 -5.42 -10.93
C THR A 332 -2.21 -5.91 -10.07
N GLY A 333 -2.01 -7.06 -9.41
CA GLY A 333 -3.00 -7.62 -8.47
C GLY A 333 -2.96 -7.01 -7.07
N GLY A 334 -1.89 -6.28 -6.70
CA GLY A 334 -1.76 -5.61 -5.41
C GLY A 334 -2.50 -4.29 -5.37
N GLY A 335 -3.06 -3.93 -4.22
CA GLY A 335 -3.66 -2.61 -3.97
C GLY A 335 -2.60 -1.57 -3.58
N SER A 336 -2.98 -0.31 -3.54
CA SER A 336 -2.27 0.81 -2.93
C SER A 336 -3.27 1.88 -2.49
N ASP A 337 -2.82 2.92 -1.85
CA ASP A 337 -3.67 4.08 -1.52
C ASP A 337 -4.18 4.83 -2.75
N GLY A 338 -3.51 4.68 -3.89
CA GLY A 338 -3.99 5.17 -5.18
C GLY A 338 -5.36 4.63 -5.59
N ASN A 339 -5.72 3.42 -5.15
CA ASN A 339 -7.01 2.82 -5.44
C ASN A 339 -8.21 3.68 -4.98
N PHE A 340 -8.07 4.43 -3.89
CA PHE A 340 -9.18 5.23 -3.34
C PHE A 340 -9.55 6.46 -4.15
N ILE A 341 -8.64 6.91 -5.04
CA ILE A 341 -8.80 8.20 -5.73
C ILE A 341 -8.63 8.13 -7.26
N ALA A 342 -8.12 7.02 -7.80
CA ALA A 342 -7.76 6.91 -9.21
C ALA A 342 -8.95 7.02 -10.19
N ASP A 343 -10.17 6.76 -9.74
CA ASP A 343 -11.41 6.99 -10.52
C ASP A 343 -11.69 8.48 -10.74
N LYS A 344 -11.26 9.35 -9.82
CA LYS A 344 -11.53 10.79 -9.80
C LYS A 344 -10.34 11.64 -10.20
N VAL A 345 -9.12 11.19 -9.91
CA VAL A 345 -7.87 11.92 -10.11
C VAL A 345 -6.99 11.20 -11.12
N ALA A 346 -6.31 11.95 -12.00
CA ALA A 346 -5.29 11.38 -12.87
C ALA A 346 -4.16 10.80 -11.99
N THR A 347 -4.09 9.47 -11.89
CA THR A 347 -3.17 8.77 -10.98
C THR A 347 -2.13 7.99 -11.77
N LEU A 348 -0.87 8.06 -11.33
CA LEU A 348 0.23 7.20 -11.78
C LEU A 348 0.94 6.64 -10.55
N ASP A 349 1.09 5.34 -10.52
CA ASP A 349 1.58 4.58 -9.37
C ASP A 349 2.87 3.80 -9.73
N GLY A 350 3.58 3.23 -8.76
CA GLY A 350 4.84 2.55 -9.00
C GLY A 350 5.98 3.50 -9.36
N LEU A 351 5.94 4.73 -8.85
CA LEU A 351 6.95 5.76 -9.12
C LEU A 351 8.15 5.71 -8.17
N GLY A 352 8.11 4.84 -7.17
CA GLY A 352 9.19 4.63 -6.21
C GLY A 352 10.40 3.89 -6.78
N VAL A 353 11.17 3.26 -5.91
CA VAL A 353 12.39 2.52 -6.27
C VAL A 353 12.07 1.22 -7.03
N ASP A 354 13.01 0.75 -7.84
CA ASP A 354 12.96 -0.60 -8.41
C ASP A 354 13.63 -1.59 -7.45
N GLY A 355 13.20 -2.83 -7.46
CA GLY A 355 13.67 -3.87 -6.56
C GLY A 355 12.74 -5.09 -6.57
N ASP A 356 12.77 -5.85 -5.49
CA ASP A 356 11.89 -7.01 -5.31
C ASP A 356 11.86 -7.47 -3.85
N GLY A 357 11.09 -8.54 -3.60
CA GLY A 357 11.03 -9.19 -2.29
C GLY A 357 10.17 -8.47 -1.25
N ALA A 358 9.26 -7.58 -1.67
CA ALA A 358 8.29 -6.98 -0.75
C ALA A 358 7.64 -8.05 0.14
N HIS A 359 7.46 -7.76 1.44
CA HIS A 359 6.86 -8.66 2.42
C HIS A 359 7.67 -9.94 2.71
N THR A 360 8.95 -10.01 2.32
CA THR A 360 9.84 -11.15 2.56
C THR A 360 11.12 -10.76 3.28
N MET A 361 11.89 -11.75 3.73
CA MET A 361 13.23 -11.54 4.32
C MET A 361 14.33 -11.27 3.28
N ASP A 362 13.98 -11.27 2.00
CA ASP A 362 14.88 -10.99 0.87
C ASP A 362 14.57 -9.64 0.21
N GLU A 363 13.87 -8.75 0.91
CA GLU A 363 13.47 -7.44 0.40
C GLU A 363 14.68 -6.55 0.10
N TYR A 364 14.71 -6.00 -1.12
CA TYR A 364 15.78 -5.12 -1.57
C TYR A 364 15.31 -4.08 -2.59
N LEU A 365 16.02 -2.96 -2.67
CA LEU A 365 15.96 -2.05 -3.80
C LEU A 365 17.21 -2.19 -4.69
N LEU A 366 17.10 -1.80 -5.97
CA LEU A 366 18.21 -1.65 -6.90
C LEU A 366 18.80 -0.24 -6.77
N ILE A 367 20.08 -0.16 -6.39
CA ILE A 367 20.80 1.11 -6.19
C ILE A 367 20.85 1.92 -7.48
N SER A 368 21.03 1.26 -8.61
CA SER A 368 21.02 1.87 -9.94
C SER A 368 19.71 2.55 -10.32
N SER A 369 18.59 2.19 -9.65
CA SER A 369 17.30 2.81 -9.90
C SER A 369 17.13 4.19 -9.23
N LEU A 370 17.90 4.50 -8.19
CA LEU A 370 17.68 5.65 -7.31
C LEU A 370 17.76 6.98 -8.07
N VAL A 371 18.87 7.25 -8.74
CA VAL A 371 19.09 8.53 -9.42
C VAL A 371 18.13 8.73 -10.61
N PRO A 372 17.91 7.74 -11.51
CA PRO A 372 16.93 7.85 -12.56
C PRO A 372 15.51 8.11 -12.03
N ARG A 373 15.07 7.40 -10.97
CA ARG A 373 13.75 7.58 -10.38
C ARG A 373 13.58 8.94 -9.70
N LEU A 374 14.62 9.40 -9.01
CA LEU A 374 14.64 10.76 -8.47
C LEU A 374 14.47 11.81 -9.57
N LYS A 375 15.26 11.69 -10.65
CA LYS A 375 15.20 12.62 -11.80
C LYS A 375 13.81 12.60 -12.48
N LEU A 376 13.17 11.43 -12.57
CA LEU A 376 11.81 11.29 -13.09
C LEU A 376 10.81 12.06 -12.22
N LEU A 377 10.80 11.85 -10.91
CA LEU A 377 9.91 12.56 -9.98
C LEU A 377 10.11 14.08 -10.05
N GLN A 378 11.38 14.55 -10.03
CA GLN A 378 11.70 15.97 -10.16
C GLN A 378 11.15 16.56 -11.46
N SER A 379 11.38 15.87 -12.59
CA SER A 379 10.92 16.32 -13.91
C SER A 379 9.40 16.36 -14.00
N MET A 380 8.70 15.42 -13.40
CA MET A 380 7.24 15.45 -13.30
C MET A 380 6.76 16.66 -12.51
N LEU A 381 7.32 16.90 -11.31
CA LEU A 381 6.89 17.99 -10.44
C LEU A 381 7.11 19.38 -11.06
N VAL A 382 8.14 19.57 -11.86
CA VAL A 382 8.42 20.87 -12.51
C VAL A 382 7.73 21.04 -13.87
N SER A 383 7.16 19.99 -14.44
CA SER A 383 6.54 20.01 -15.78
C SER A 383 5.02 19.88 -15.78
N LEU A 384 4.40 19.28 -14.76
CA LEU A 384 2.95 19.15 -14.65
C LEU A 384 2.28 20.53 -14.52
N ARG A 385 1.22 20.72 -15.29
CA ARG A 385 0.46 21.97 -15.40
C ARG A 385 -1.00 21.73 -15.06
#